data_14975bf28f40d9be462d09af150bd13b
#
_entry.id   14975bf28f40d9be462d09af150bd13b
#
_cell.length_a   1.000
_cell.length_b   1.000
_cell.length_c   1.000
_cell.angle_alpha   90.00
_cell.angle_beta   90.00
_cell.angle_gamma   90.00
#
_symmetry.space_group_name_H-M   'P 1'
#
loop_
_entity.id
_entity.type
_entity.pdbx_description
1 polymer ?
#
loop_
_entity_poly.entity_id
_entity_poly.type
_entity_poly.pdbx_seq_one_letter_code
_entity_poly.pdbx_strand_id
1 'polypeptide(L)'
;RLAGEHADGVHIHPLNTRTYLADTVAPQLAAGAQRAGRRLDDFEIIVPAFLVVGDTDTDRARWRELARMQVAFYGSTPNYAFIFEQLDHPGTTAALRERQKAGDIAGMATIITDDILRHFTIEGTWATIADGIADRYAGLATRVVNYFGAIAWTEDPQSLARWKPIATALADA
;
A
#
# COMPACT_ATOMS: atom_id res chain seq x y z
N ARG A 1 11.57 11.35 10.11
CA ARG A 1 12.59 11.53 11.16
C ARG A 1 11.99 11.63 12.54
N LEU A 2 11.06 12.56 12.78
CA LEU A 2 10.44 12.76 14.10
C LEU A 2 9.87 11.46 14.69
N ALA A 3 9.27 10.60 13.88
CA ALA A 3 8.80 9.30 14.36
C ALA A 3 9.95 8.43 14.90
N GLY A 4 11.07 8.34 14.18
CA GLY A 4 12.25 7.61 14.65
C GLY A 4 12.86 8.22 15.91
N GLU A 5 12.76 9.54 16.12
CA GLU A 5 13.26 10.22 17.31
C GLU A 5 12.37 9.99 18.53
N HIS A 6 11.04 9.93 18.39
CA HIS A 6 10.13 10.12 19.53
C HIS A 6 8.97 9.11 19.60
N ALA A 7 8.65 8.37 18.53
CA ALA A 7 7.54 7.43 18.53
C ALA A 7 7.99 5.98 18.74
N ASP A 8 7.05 5.10 19.06
CA ASP A 8 7.27 3.66 19.16
C ASP A 8 6.88 2.93 17.87
N GLY A 9 6.30 3.65 16.91
CA GLY A 9 5.96 3.13 15.60
C GLY A 9 5.40 4.21 14.68
N VAL A 10 5.14 3.82 13.43
CA VAL A 10 4.56 4.67 12.40
C VAL A 10 3.50 3.92 11.61
N HIS A 11 2.40 4.59 11.34
CA HIS A 11 1.40 4.11 10.40
C HIS A 11 1.61 4.81 9.05
N ILE A 12 1.91 4.02 8.03
CA ILE A 12 2.19 4.53 6.69
C ILE A 12 0.88 4.86 5.97
N HIS A 13 0.91 5.85 5.10
CA HIS A 13 -0.25 6.17 4.26
C HIS A 13 -0.52 5.06 3.23
N PRO A 14 -1.79 4.74 2.88
CA PRO A 14 -2.13 3.69 1.92
C PRO A 14 -1.50 3.87 0.53
N LEU A 15 -1.30 5.12 0.09
CA LEU A 15 -0.55 5.39 -1.13
C LEU A 15 0.95 5.24 -0.85
N ASN A 16 1.43 4.02 -0.89
CA ASN A 16 2.83 3.67 -0.67
C ASN A 16 3.31 2.66 -1.71
N THR A 17 4.61 2.62 -1.92
CA THR A 17 5.29 1.66 -2.79
C THR A 17 6.49 1.06 -2.06
N ARG A 18 6.98 -0.10 -2.53
CA ARG A 18 8.21 -0.69 -2.00
C ARG A 18 9.39 0.29 -2.08
N THR A 19 9.55 0.97 -3.21
CA THR A 19 10.59 1.98 -3.44
C THR A 19 10.51 3.11 -2.41
N TYR A 20 9.30 3.67 -2.20
CA TYR A 20 9.11 4.73 -1.21
C TYR A 20 9.46 4.28 0.22
N LEU A 21 9.05 3.07 0.60
CA LEU A 21 9.37 2.52 1.92
C LEU A 21 10.88 2.31 2.10
N ALA A 22 11.53 1.69 1.12
CA ALA A 22 12.95 1.34 1.19
C ALA A 22 13.87 2.56 1.09
N ASP A 23 13.61 3.44 0.13
CA ASP A 23 14.52 4.50 -0.24
C ASP A 23 14.24 5.83 0.48
N THR A 24 13.04 5.98 1.05
CA THR A 24 12.66 7.22 1.74
C THR A 24 12.31 6.98 3.21
N VAL A 25 11.35 6.10 3.50
CA VAL A 25 10.83 5.95 4.86
C VAL A 25 11.86 5.35 5.79
N ALA A 26 12.39 4.17 5.47
CA ALA A 26 13.33 3.45 6.33
C ALA A 26 14.61 4.27 6.66
N PRO A 27 15.27 4.93 5.68
CA PRO A 27 16.42 5.79 5.98
C PRO A 27 16.08 6.99 6.88
N GLN A 28 14.87 7.57 6.71
CA GLN A 28 14.46 8.71 7.56
C GLN A 28 14.14 8.28 9.00
N LEU A 29 13.56 7.10 9.19
CA LEU A 29 13.36 6.52 10.52
C LEU A 29 14.70 6.24 11.19
N ALA A 30 15.61 5.58 10.49
CA ALA A 30 16.96 5.26 10.99
C ALA A 30 17.74 6.53 11.39
N ALA A 31 17.71 7.57 10.54
CA ALA A 31 18.36 8.84 10.84
C ALA A 31 17.76 9.55 12.06
N GLY A 32 16.44 9.43 12.26
CA GLY A 32 15.77 9.95 13.46
C GLY A 32 16.20 9.22 14.73
N ALA A 33 16.15 7.89 14.69
CA ALA A 33 16.56 7.04 15.81
C ALA A 33 18.04 7.29 16.20
N GLN A 34 18.93 7.37 15.22
CA GLN A 34 20.35 7.69 15.44
C GLN A 34 20.55 9.01 16.18
N ARG A 35 19.82 10.06 15.77
CA ARG A 35 19.89 11.39 16.43
C ARG A 35 19.47 11.35 17.89
N ALA A 36 18.48 10.50 18.21
CA ALA A 36 17.94 10.34 19.56
C ALA A 36 18.67 9.26 20.39
N GLY A 37 19.70 8.61 19.82
CA GLY A 37 20.40 7.50 20.49
C GLY A 37 19.51 6.28 20.73
N ARG A 38 18.47 6.09 19.91
CA ARG A 38 17.49 4.99 20.01
C ARG A 38 17.80 3.86 19.02
N ARG A 39 17.37 2.67 19.37
CA ARG A 39 17.29 1.51 18.45
C ARG A 39 15.87 1.41 17.90
N LEU A 40 15.73 0.76 16.74
CA LEU A 40 14.43 0.52 16.10
C LEU A 40 14.01 -0.96 16.17
N ASP A 41 14.61 -1.75 17.06
CA ASP A 41 14.36 -3.20 17.12
C ASP A 41 12.88 -3.52 17.46
N ASP A 42 12.26 -2.70 18.31
CA ASP A 42 10.85 -2.83 18.70
C ASP A 42 9.96 -1.77 18.02
N PHE A 43 10.48 -1.09 17.00
CA PHE A 43 9.73 -0.03 16.32
C PHE A 43 8.71 -0.61 15.33
N GLU A 44 7.44 -0.29 15.52
CA GLU A 44 6.40 -0.78 14.62
C GLU A 44 6.28 0.05 13.34
N ILE A 45 6.32 -0.62 12.18
CA ILE A 45 6.02 -0.04 10.87
C ILE A 45 4.77 -0.73 10.34
N ILE A 46 3.64 -0.03 10.42
CA ILE A 46 2.32 -0.53 10.02
C ILE A 46 1.99 -0.02 8.61
N VAL A 47 1.81 -0.93 7.67
CA VAL A 47 1.57 -0.58 6.26
C VAL A 47 0.20 -1.06 5.80
N PRO A 48 -0.73 -0.15 5.45
CA PRO A 48 -1.94 -0.51 4.73
C PRO A 48 -1.60 -0.91 3.29
N ALA A 49 -2.11 -2.07 2.86
CA ALA A 49 -1.88 -2.63 1.54
C ALA A 49 -3.18 -2.80 0.77
N PHE A 50 -3.17 -2.44 -0.51
CA PHE A 50 -4.25 -2.76 -1.44
C PHE A 50 -4.07 -4.20 -1.91
N LEU A 51 -4.74 -5.14 -1.24
CA LEU A 51 -4.69 -6.56 -1.54
C LEU A 51 -5.80 -6.93 -2.54
N VAL A 52 -5.41 -7.43 -3.69
CA VAL A 52 -6.29 -7.85 -4.79
C VAL A 52 -6.31 -9.38 -4.81
N VAL A 53 -7.23 -9.98 -4.06
CA VAL A 53 -7.22 -11.43 -3.78
C VAL A 53 -8.45 -12.11 -4.36
N GLY A 54 -8.23 -13.25 -5.02
CA GLY A 54 -9.28 -14.11 -5.56
C GLY A 54 -8.68 -15.21 -6.42
N ASP A 55 -9.35 -16.36 -6.48
CA ASP A 55 -8.84 -17.51 -7.24
C ASP A 55 -9.00 -17.32 -8.76
N THR A 56 -10.03 -16.58 -9.17
CA THR A 56 -10.24 -16.23 -10.58
C THR A 56 -9.95 -14.76 -10.86
N ASP A 57 -9.74 -14.42 -12.13
CA ASP A 57 -9.59 -13.02 -12.53
C ASP A 57 -10.85 -12.19 -12.23
N THR A 58 -12.02 -12.80 -12.38
CA THR A 58 -13.31 -12.17 -12.06
C THR A 58 -13.38 -11.79 -10.57
N ASP A 59 -12.91 -12.65 -9.66
CA ASP A 59 -12.90 -12.36 -8.22
C ASP A 59 -11.99 -11.17 -7.91
N ARG A 60 -10.86 -11.06 -8.62
CA ARG A 60 -9.87 -10.01 -8.43
C ARG A 60 -10.27 -8.68 -9.08
N ALA A 61 -11.03 -8.72 -10.18
CA ALA A 61 -11.34 -7.54 -11.00
C ALA A 61 -11.93 -6.39 -10.17
N ARG A 62 -12.87 -6.71 -9.28
CA ARG A 62 -13.50 -5.70 -8.41
C ARG A 62 -12.49 -5.02 -7.48
N TRP A 63 -11.63 -5.81 -6.83
CA TRP A 63 -10.64 -5.27 -5.90
C TRP A 63 -9.58 -4.45 -6.62
N ARG A 64 -9.23 -4.87 -7.84
CA ARG A 64 -8.32 -4.14 -8.73
C ARG A 64 -8.88 -2.75 -9.06
N GLU A 65 -10.16 -2.67 -9.43
CA GLU A 65 -10.79 -1.38 -9.74
C GLU A 65 -10.98 -0.49 -8.49
N LEU A 66 -11.32 -1.06 -7.34
CA LEU A 66 -11.35 -0.30 -6.10
C LEU A 66 -9.97 0.26 -5.75
N ALA A 67 -8.91 -0.53 -5.90
CA ALA A 67 -7.54 -0.07 -5.69
C ALA A 67 -7.17 1.05 -6.68
N ARG A 68 -7.53 0.90 -7.96
CA ARG A 68 -7.31 1.91 -9.00
C ARG A 68 -7.93 3.24 -8.64
N MET A 69 -9.18 3.22 -8.19
CA MET A 69 -9.88 4.43 -7.75
C MET A 69 -9.21 5.06 -6.52
N GLN A 70 -8.77 4.26 -5.55
CA GLN A 70 -8.07 4.78 -4.36
C GLN A 70 -6.71 5.40 -4.71
N VAL A 71 -5.94 4.74 -5.58
CA VAL A 71 -4.67 5.28 -6.08
C VAL A 71 -4.90 6.59 -6.83
N ALA A 72 -5.93 6.65 -7.69
CA ALA A 72 -6.29 7.87 -8.40
C ALA A 72 -6.69 8.99 -7.44
N PHE A 73 -7.54 8.69 -6.46
CA PHE A 73 -8.03 9.66 -5.48
C PHE A 73 -6.86 10.23 -4.64
N TYR A 74 -6.06 9.39 -4.01
CA TYR A 74 -4.93 9.84 -3.21
C TYR A 74 -3.86 10.51 -4.08
N GLY A 75 -3.59 9.93 -5.25
CA GLY A 75 -2.59 10.41 -6.19
C GLY A 75 -2.89 11.80 -6.77
N SER A 76 -4.15 12.28 -6.70
CA SER A 76 -4.51 13.63 -7.08
C SER A 76 -4.01 14.71 -6.11
N THR A 77 -3.56 14.31 -4.93
CA THR A 77 -3.03 15.23 -3.91
C THR A 77 -1.61 15.65 -4.26
N PRO A 78 -1.30 16.95 -4.39
CA PRO A 78 0.01 17.44 -4.85
C PRO A 78 1.21 16.90 -4.07
N ASN A 79 1.03 16.71 -2.76
CA ASN A 79 2.09 16.24 -1.87
C ASN A 79 2.53 14.79 -2.15
N TYR A 80 1.80 14.04 -2.98
CA TYR A 80 2.15 12.67 -3.37
C TYR A 80 2.75 12.56 -4.78
N ALA A 81 2.96 13.68 -5.49
CA ALA A 81 3.52 13.67 -6.84
C ALA A 81 4.85 12.93 -6.91
N PHE A 82 5.71 13.10 -5.89
CA PHE A 82 7.02 12.47 -5.82
C PHE A 82 6.97 10.93 -5.87
N ILE A 83 5.87 10.31 -5.42
CA ILE A 83 5.72 8.84 -5.45
C ILE A 83 5.64 8.36 -6.91
N PHE A 84 4.88 9.06 -7.75
CA PHE A 84 4.80 8.74 -9.18
C PHE A 84 6.10 9.10 -9.91
N GLU A 85 6.78 10.17 -9.52
CA GLU A 85 8.09 10.55 -10.07
C GLU A 85 9.15 9.47 -9.77
N GLN A 86 9.16 8.89 -8.56
CA GLN A 86 10.02 7.75 -8.20
C GLN A 86 9.75 6.48 -9.02
N LEU A 87 8.57 6.38 -9.65
CA LEU A 87 8.15 5.26 -10.50
C LEU A 87 8.32 5.55 -12.00
N ASP A 88 8.98 6.63 -12.39
CA ASP A 88 9.12 7.10 -13.76
C ASP A 88 7.77 7.45 -14.44
N HIS A 89 6.78 7.87 -13.65
CA HIS A 89 5.48 8.36 -14.12
C HIS A 89 5.26 9.84 -13.76
N PRO A 90 6.15 10.78 -14.18
CA PRO A 90 5.99 12.19 -13.86
C PRO A 90 4.70 12.76 -14.49
N GLY A 91 4.10 13.75 -13.84
CA GLY A 91 2.89 14.40 -14.34
C GLY A 91 1.59 13.67 -14.00
N THR A 92 1.62 12.44 -13.50
CA THR A 92 0.41 11.66 -13.12
C THR A 92 -0.47 12.45 -12.15
N THR A 93 0.09 13.01 -11.09
CA THR A 93 -0.67 13.82 -10.11
C THR A 93 -1.34 15.02 -10.76
N ALA A 94 -0.66 15.71 -11.68
CA ALA A 94 -1.24 16.87 -12.37
C ALA A 94 -2.44 16.44 -13.23
N ALA A 95 -2.30 15.35 -14.00
CA ALA A 95 -3.37 14.81 -14.84
C ALA A 95 -4.59 14.36 -14.01
N LEU A 96 -4.35 13.66 -12.88
CA LEU A 96 -5.40 13.28 -11.94
C LEU A 96 -6.15 14.49 -11.38
N ARG A 97 -5.41 15.53 -11.04
CA ARG A 97 -5.96 16.77 -10.49
C ARG A 97 -6.84 17.52 -11.48
N GLU A 98 -6.47 17.55 -12.76
CA GLU A 98 -7.29 18.16 -13.81
C GLU A 98 -8.63 17.44 -13.95
N ARG A 99 -8.63 16.10 -13.96
CA ARG A 99 -9.87 15.30 -13.97
C ARG A 99 -10.71 15.53 -12.71
N GLN A 100 -10.08 15.55 -11.56
CA GLN A 100 -10.76 15.81 -10.27
C GLN A 100 -11.47 17.17 -10.26
N LYS A 101 -10.80 18.24 -10.73
CA LYS A 101 -11.39 19.59 -10.83
C LYS A 101 -12.57 19.63 -11.82
N ALA A 102 -12.52 18.83 -12.87
CA ALA A 102 -13.60 18.69 -13.83
C ALA A 102 -14.76 17.82 -13.33
N GLY A 103 -14.66 17.20 -12.14
CA GLY A 103 -15.65 16.25 -11.64
C GLY A 103 -15.63 14.88 -12.35
N ASP A 104 -14.61 14.64 -13.18
CA ASP A 104 -14.48 13.42 -13.98
C ASP A 104 -13.78 12.30 -13.17
N ILE A 105 -14.50 11.73 -12.22
CA ILE A 105 -13.97 10.67 -11.35
C ILE A 105 -13.64 9.40 -12.15
N ALA A 106 -14.49 9.04 -13.13
CA ALA A 106 -14.22 7.90 -14.00
C ALA A 106 -12.93 8.11 -14.83
N GLY A 107 -12.74 9.32 -15.37
CA GLY A 107 -11.53 9.67 -16.09
C GLY A 107 -10.28 9.68 -15.22
N MET A 108 -10.40 9.93 -13.92
CA MET A 108 -9.26 9.77 -13.00
C MET A 108 -8.76 8.32 -12.97
N ALA A 109 -9.66 7.36 -12.88
CA ALA A 109 -9.30 5.95 -12.85
C ALA A 109 -8.54 5.53 -14.13
N THR A 110 -8.89 6.05 -15.29
CA THR A 110 -8.22 5.70 -16.56
C THR A 110 -6.76 6.17 -16.65
N ILE A 111 -6.36 7.16 -15.84
CA ILE A 111 -4.97 7.62 -15.77
C ILE A 111 -4.08 6.59 -15.06
N ILE A 112 -4.63 5.86 -14.09
CA ILE A 112 -3.93 4.81 -13.38
C ILE A 112 -3.96 3.52 -14.22
N THR A 113 -3.03 3.41 -15.14
CA THR A 113 -2.86 2.20 -15.97
C THR A 113 -2.49 0.99 -15.12
N ASP A 114 -2.57 -0.22 -15.67
CA ASP A 114 -2.13 -1.44 -14.97
C ASP A 114 -0.64 -1.38 -14.61
N ASP A 115 0.16 -0.73 -15.46
CA ASP A 115 1.59 -0.51 -15.21
C ASP A 115 1.83 0.35 -13.97
N ILE A 116 1.05 1.42 -13.77
CA ILE A 116 1.11 2.22 -12.54
C ILE A 116 0.53 1.44 -11.36
N LEU A 117 -0.64 0.81 -11.53
CA LEU A 117 -1.38 0.17 -10.45
C LEU A 117 -0.58 -0.95 -9.76
N ARG A 118 0.17 -1.76 -10.53
CA ARG A 118 0.99 -2.87 -10.00
C ARG A 118 2.00 -2.44 -8.92
N HIS A 119 2.42 -1.17 -8.91
CA HIS A 119 3.33 -0.65 -7.88
C HIS A 119 2.64 -0.44 -6.54
N PHE A 120 1.32 -0.30 -6.53
CA PHE A 120 0.52 -0.02 -5.34
C PHE A 120 -0.26 -1.23 -4.82
N THR A 121 -0.52 -2.23 -5.68
CA THR A 121 -1.31 -3.42 -5.33
C THR A 121 -0.43 -4.65 -5.15
N ILE A 122 -0.93 -5.59 -4.34
CA ILE A 122 -0.44 -6.97 -4.31
C ILE A 122 -1.58 -7.83 -4.79
N GLU A 123 -1.37 -8.50 -5.91
CA GLU A 123 -2.38 -9.33 -6.55
C GLU A 123 -1.99 -10.80 -6.48
N GLY A 124 -2.95 -11.66 -6.12
CA GLY A 124 -2.72 -13.09 -6.04
C GLY A 124 -3.98 -13.91 -5.79
N THR A 125 -3.82 -15.22 -5.87
CA THR A 125 -4.83 -16.17 -5.38
C THR A 125 -4.74 -16.29 -3.86
N TRP A 126 -5.73 -16.93 -3.24
CA TRP A 126 -5.67 -17.24 -1.82
C TRP A 126 -4.47 -18.12 -1.43
N ALA A 127 -3.93 -18.87 -2.39
CA ALA A 127 -2.74 -19.71 -2.18
C ALA A 127 -1.41 -18.92 -2.28
N THR A 128 -1.36 -17.80 -3.01
CA THR A 128 -0.11 -17.10 -3.33
C THR A 128 0.01 -15.72 -2.72
N ILE A 129 -1.06 -15.18 -2.14
CA ILE A 129 -1.07 -13.79 -1.65
C ILE A 129 -0.10 -13.58 -0.48
N ALA A 130 0.12 -14.60 0.36
CA ALA A 130 1.07 -14.51 1.47
C ALA A 130 2.50 -14.25 0.95
N ASP A 131 2.92 -15.00 -0.07
CA ASP A 131 4.23 -14.83 -0.70
C ASP A 131 4.38 -13.42 -1.29
N GLY A 132 3.34 -12.94 -1.99
CA GLY A 132 3.33 -11.58 -2.55
C GLY A 132 3.42 -10.48 -1.49
N ILE A 133 2.81 -10.67 -0.32
CA ILE A 133 2.92 -9.74 0.81
C ILE A 133 4.33 -9.79 1.40
N ALA A 134 4.87 -10.98 1.63
CA ALA A 134 6.23 -11.17 2.14
C ALA A 134 7.26 -10.55 1.18
N ASP A 135 7.19 -10.84 -0.11
CA ASP A 135 8.09 -10.28 -1.13
C ASP A 135 8.05 -8.74 -1.16
N ARG A 136 6.88 -8.16 -0.96
CA ARG A 136 6.70 -6.70 -0.98
C ARG A 136 7.28 -6.03 0.25
N TYR A 137 7.06 -6.60 1.44
CA TYR A 137 7.25 -5.89 2.70
C TYR A 137 8.30 -6.49 3.64
N ALA A 138 8.93 -7.62 3.30
CA ALA A 138 10.00 -8.20 4.11
C ALA A 138 11.11 -7.17 4.39
N GLY A 139 11.41 -6.98 5.67
CA GLY A 139 12.38 -6.00 6.16
C GLY A 139 11.93 -4.53 6.08
N LEU A 140 10.71 -4.24 5.62
CA LEU A 140 10.18 -2.87 5.47
C LEU A 140 8.95 -2.60 6.33
N ALA A 141 8.22 -3.63 6.75
CA ALA A 141 7.06 -3.51 7.61
C ALA A 141 7.08 -4.57 8.71
N THR A 142 6.59 -4.22 9.88
CA THR A 142 6.36 -5.17 10.99
C THR A 142 4.93 -5.66 11.00
N ARG A 143 4.03 -4.92 10.37
CA ARG A 143 2.61 -5.27 10.28
C ARG A 143 2.01 -4.78 8.96
N VAL A 144 1.25 -5.65 8.30
CA VAL A 144 0.48 -5.32 7.10
C VAL A 144 -1.01 -5.33 7.43
N VAL A 145 -1.72 -4.30 7.00
CA VAL A 145 -3.18 -4.17 7.17
C VAL A 145 -3.84 -4.26 5.81
N ASN A 146 -4.78 -5.20 5.63
CA ASN A 146 -5.59 -5.22 4.42
C ASN A 146 -6.49 -3.98 4.38
N TYR A 147 -6.21 -3.07 3.44
CA TYR A 147 -6.94 -1.81 3.30
C TYR A 147 -8.44 -2.02 3.07
N PHE A 148 -8.81 -3.03 2.29
CA PHE A 148 -10.20 -3.36 1.99
C PHE A 148 -10.82 -4.37 2.97
N GLY A 149 -10.12 -4.73 4.04
CA GLY A 149 -10.54 -5.77 4.98
C GLY A 149 -11.95 -5.54 5.54
N ALA A 150 -12.26 -4.32 5.96
CA ALA A 150 -13.59 -3.99 6.51
C ALA A 150 -14.72 -4.20 5.47
N ILE A 151 -14.50 -3.82 4.21
CA ILE A 151 -15.46 -4.02 3.13
C ILE A 151 -15.63 -5.51 2.85
N ALA A 152 -14.50 -6.22 2.65
CA ALA A 152 -14.50 -7.65 2.34
C ALA A 152 -15.23 -8.47 3.40
N TRP A 153 -14.98 -8.19 4.68
CA TRP A 153 -15.57 -8.92 5.80
C TRP A 153 -17.05 -8.59 6.03
N THR A 154 -17.47 -7.38 5.70
CA THR A 154 -18.88 -6.99 5.77
C THR A 154 -19.70 -7.69 4.69
N GLU A 155 -19.13 -7.84 3.50
CA GLU A 155 -19.81 -8.47 2.35
C GLU A 155 -19.74 -10.00 2.40
N ASP A 156 -18.60 -10.55 2.80
CA ASP A 156 -18.38 -11.99 3.01
C ASP A 156 -17.65 -12.25 4.33
N PRO A 157 -18.41 -12.40 5.44
CA PRO A 157 -17.82 -12.70 6.74
C PRO A 157 -17.01 -14.02 6.76
N GLN A 158 -17.29 -14.96 5.84
CA GLN A 158 -16.56 -16.23 5.75
C GLN A 158 -15.15 -16.02 5.17
N SER A 159 -14.90 -14.94 4.44
CA SER A 159 -13.56 -14.61 3.93
C SER A 159 -12.53 -14.45 5.06
N LEU A 160 -12.96 -14.07 6.26
CA LEU A 160 -12.07 -13.97 7.43
C LEU A 160 -11.35 -15.29 7.73
N ALA A 161 -12.04 -16.42 7.56
CA ALA A 161 -11.44 -17.73 7.77
C ALA A 161 -10.31 -18.04 6.77
N ARG A 162 -10.38 -17.49 5.56
CA ARG A 162 -9.32 -17.62 4.53
C ARG A 162 -8.09 -16.78 4.86
N TRP A 163 -8.24 -15.66 5.55
CA TRP A 163 -7.13 -14.82 5.98
C TRP A 163 -6.30 -15.41 7.12
N LYS A 164 -6.91 -16.29 7.95
CA LYS A 164 -6.20 -16.87 9.10
C LYS A 164 -4.92 -17.62 8.73
N PRO A 165 -4.92 -18.59 7.78
CA PRO A 165 -3.69 -19.27 7.38
C PRO A 165 -2.67 -18.33 6.75
N ILE A 166 -3.10 -17.29 6.01
CA ILE A 166 -2.23 -16.28 5.43
C ILE A 166 -1.52 -15.49 6.54
N ALA A 167 -2.28 -15.04 7.55
CA ALA A 167 -1.72 -14.31 8.69
C ALA A 167 -0.71 -15.18 9.48
N THR A 168 -1.01 -16.49 9.66
CA THR A 168 -0.08 -17.42 10.30
C THR A 168 1.21 -17.56 9.49
N ALA A 169 1.12 -17.80 8.18
CA ALA A 169 2.30 -17.93 7.32
C ALA A 169 3.18 -16.67 7.32
N LEU A 170 2.59 -15.48 7.41
CA LEU A 170 3.32 -14.21 7.49
C LEU A 170 3.94 -13.93 8.86
N ALA A 171 3.38 -14.52 9.94
CA ALA A 171 3.95 -14.37 11.28
C ALA A 171 5.18 -15.27 11.49
N ASP A 172 5.27 -16.35 10.73
CA ASP A 172 6.37 -17.34 10.79
C ASP A 172 7.52 -17.03 9.81
N ALA A 173 7.37 -15.99 8.95
CA ALA A 173 8.33 -15.58 7.93
C ALA A 173 9.21 -14.43 8.41
#